data_ba6f0f93eb684dd5e4024dbd7134970b
#
_entry.id   ba6f0f93eb684dd5e4024dbd7134970b
#
_cell.length_a   1.000
_cell.length_b   1.000
_cell.length_c   1.000
_cell.angle_alpha   90.00
_cell.angle_beta   90.00
_cell.angle_gamma   90.00
#
_symmetry.space_group_name_H-M   'P 1'
#
loop_
_entity.id
_entity.type
_entity.pdbx_description
1 polymer ?
#
loop_
_entity_poly.entity_id
_entity_poly.type
_entity_poly.pdbx_seq_one_letter_code
_entity_poly.pdbx_strand_id
1 'polypeptide(L)'
;MPYDPKAIEARWQSYWIENETFKATLDTSRPKFYVLDMFPYPSSEGLHVGHPKGYISTDAISRYKRMRGFNVLHPMGWDAFGLPAEQHAIETGTHPRDTTQKNIDNYRRQLRSLGLSYDWSREIDTTDPKYVKWTQWIFTKLYERGLAYEAEVPVNWCPALGTVLANEELIGGKSERGGHPVVRMPMRQWMLRITHYAERLLEDLKEVDWPDRIVKMQQEWIGRSEGARVEFPVVDRDGEVIEIFTTRSDTLFGATYMVLAPEHPLVAKISSDEARAAVDAYVDATARKSERSRQAEGEEKTGVFIGAHAENPVNGEHIPIWIADYVLASYGTGAIMAVP
;
A
#
# COMPACT_ATOMS: atom_id res chain seq x y z
N MET A 1 49.58 4.63 24.04
CA MET A 1 49.06 3.36 23.49
C MET A 1 48.58 3.63 22.08
N PRO A 2 48.87 2.78 21.11
CA PRO A 2 48.26 2.94 19.79
C PRO A 2 46.75 2.85 19.87
N TYR A 3 46.05 3.60 19.03
CA TYR A 3 44.58 3.59 18.92
C TYR A 3 44.11 2.20 18.42
N ASP A 4 43.40 1.48 19.25
CA ASP A 4 42.78 0.18 18.90
C ASP A 4 41.27 0.28 18.93
N PRO A 5 40.63 0.53 17.77
CA PRO A 5 39.18 0.71 17.72
C PRO A 5 38.42 -0.53 18.18
N LYS A 6 38.89 -1.74 17.88
CA LYS A 6 38.17 -2.97 18.22
C LYS A 6 38.12 -3.19 19.72
N ALA A 7 39.19 -2.94 20.43
CA ALA A 7 39.22 -3.06 21.89
C ALA A 7 38.35 -1.96 22.56
N ILE A 8 38.37 -0.74 22.03
CA ILE A 8 37.57 0.38 22.53
C ILE A 8 36.09 0.12 22.31
N GLU A 9 35.71 -0.31 21.13
CA GLU A 9 34.30 -0.61 20.76
C GLU A 9 33.77 -1.74 21.62
N ALA A 10 34.43 -2.86 21.73
CA ALA A 10 34.02 -3.98 22.55
C ALA A 10 33.81 -3.59 24.03
N ARG A 11 34.74 -2.81 24.59
CA ARG A 11 34.63 -2.30 25.96
C ARG A 11 33.40 -1.46 26.17
N TRP A 12 33.14 -0.50 25.28
CA TRP A 12 32.00 0.41 25.44
C TRP A 12 30.67 -0.25 25.16
N GLN A 13 30.60 -1.17 24.20
CA GLN A 13 29.37 -1.94 23.93
C GLN A 13 28.99 -2.80 25.15
N SER A 14 29.95 -3.50 25.75
CA SER A 14 29.71 -4.24 27.00
C SER A 14 29.24 -3.33 28.14
N TYR A 15 29.92 -2.20 28.33
CA TYR A 15 29.54 -1.22 29.35
C TYR A 15 28.08 -0.72 29.17
N TRP A 16 27.68 -0.37 27.93
CA TRP A 16 26.33 0.12 27.66
C TRP A 16 25.24 -0.93 27.90
N ILE A 17 25.54 -2.19 27.59
CA ILE A 17 24.60 -3.30 27.84
C ILE A 17 24.46 -3.57 29.34
N GLU A 18 25.58 -3.72 30.05
CA GLU A 18 25.61 -4.06 31.47
C GLU A 18 24.97 -2.96 32.35
N ASN A 19 25.14 -1.70 31.97
CA ASN A 19 24.60 -0.56 32.72
C ASN A 19 23.25 -0.05 32.17
N GLU A 20 22.64 -0.74 31.21
CA GLU A 20 21.39 -0.29 30.57
C GLU A 20 21.43 1.19 30.18
N THR A 21 22.57 1.68 29.66
CA THR A 21 22.88 3.12 29.51
C THR A 21 21.84 3.88 28.69
N PHE A 22 21.17 3.22 27.77
CA PHE A 22 20.20 3.83 26.85
C PHE A 22 18.75 3.56 27.23
N LYS A 23 18.49 2.95 28.37
CA LYS A 23 17.16 2.66 28.87
C LYS A 23 16.36 3.93 29.15
N ALA A 24 15.18 4.03 28.57
CA ALA A 24 14.22 5.08 28.91
C ALA A 24 13.59 4.83 30.28
N THR A 25 13.43 5.89 31.05
CA THR A 25 12.85 5.82 32.39
C THR A 25 11.44 6.41 32.42
N LEU A 26 10.72 6.19 33.52
CA LEU A 26 9.42 6.84 33.79
C LEU A 26 9.58 8.22 34.44
N ASP A 27 10.80 8.76 34.45
CA ASP A 27 11.10 10.08 35.03
C ASP A 27 10.42 11.20 34.25
N THR A 28 9.43 11.84 34.83
CA THR A 28 8.66 12.95 34.26
C THR A 28 9.32 14.32 34.49
N SER A 29 10.40 14.40 35.25
CA SER A 29 11.15 15.64 35.46
C SER A 29 11.98 16.06 34.25
N ARG A 30 12.25 15.12 33.34
CA ARG A 30 13.00 15.34 32.12
C ARG A 30 12.07 15.39 30.90
N PRO A 31 12.29 16.31 29.95
CA PRO A 31 11.47 16.37 28.75
C PRO A 31 11.60 15.06 27.95
N LYS A 32 10.47 14.54 27.48
CA LYS A 32 10.43 13.29 26.67
C LYS A 32 10.87 13.56 25.24
N PHE A 33 11.57 12.60 24.69
CA PHE A 33 11.86 12.56 23.25
C PHE A 33 11.73 11.13 22.74
N TYR A 34 10.91 10.94 21.72
CA TYR A 34 10.68 9.64 21.12
C TYR A 34 11.31 9.60 19.71
N VAL A 35 12.17 8.63 19.48
CA VAL A 35 12.79 8.38 18.19
C VAL A 35 12.36 7.02 17.71
N LEU A 36 11.78 6.95 16.54
CA LEU A 36 11.28 5.73 15.95
C LEU A 36 12.00 5.44 14.64
N ASP A 37 12.56 4.24 14.54
CA ASP A 37 13.09 3.69 13.30
C ASP A 37 12.06 2.76 12.66
N MET A 38 12.16 2.61 11.34
CA MET A 38 11.49 1.52 10.65
C MET A 38 12.25 0.24 10.98
N PHE A 39 11.68 -0.60 11.84
CA PHE A 39 12.29 -1.85 12.26
C PHE A 39 12.32 -2.89 11.11
N PRO A 40 13.36 -3.74 11.05
CA PRO A 40 13.60 -4.58 9.89
C PRO A 40 12.71 -5.81 9.85
N TYR A 41 12.49 -6.30 8.62
CA TYR A 41 12.06 -7.68 8.38
C TYR A 41 13.25 -8.63 8.59
N PRO A 42 13.19 -9.61 9.49
CA PRO A 42 14.22 -10.63 9.64
C PRO A 42 14.09 -11.74 8.57
N SER A 43 13.94 -11.34 7.30
CA SER A 43 13.65 -12.24 6.17
C SER A 43 14.90 -12.80 5.50
N SER A 44 16.08 -12.34 5.87
CA SER A 44 17.39 -12.78 5.36
C SER A 44 18.36 -13.09 6.50
N GLU A 45 19.52 -13.66 6.15
CA GLU A 45 20.51 -14.03 7.15
C GLU A 45 21.16 -12.86 7.89
N GLY A 46 20.92 -11.60 7.47
CA GLY A 46 21.49 -10.43 8.14
C GLY A 46 21.12 -9.11 7.50
N LEU A 47 21.59 -8.04 8.14
CA LEU A 47 21.42 -6.65 7.68
C LEU A 47 22.17 -6.41 6.37
N HIS A 48 21.55 -5.64 5.47
CA HIS A 48 22.26 -5.03 4.35
C HIS A 48 22.57 -3.55 4.65
N VAL A 49 23.45 -2.93 3.88
CA VAL A 49 23.94 -1.55 4.10
C VAL A 49 22.83 -0.48 4.12
N GLY A 50 21.67 -0.75 3.56
CA GLY A 50 20.52 0.15 3.60
C GLY A 50 19.93 0.33 5.00
N HIS A 51 19.99 -0.70 5.86
CA HIS A 51 19.47 -0.62 7.23
C HIS A 51 20.25 0.40 8.08
N PRO A 52 21.59 0.33 8.21
CA PRO A 52 22.35 1.28 9.02
C PRO A 52 22.21 2.73 8.55
N LYS A 53 21.92 2.99 7.28
CA LYS A 53 21.76 4.35 6.75
C LYS A 53 20.74 5.19 7.52
N GLY A 54 19.56 4.61 7.78
CA GLY A 54 18.52 5.26 8.59
C GLY A 54 18.89 5.27 10.07
N TYR A 55 19.30 4.13 10.60
CA TYR A 55 19.57 3.90 12.02
C TYR A 55 20.70 4.77 12.59
N ILE A 56 21.74 5.06 11.80
CA ILE A 56 22.82 5.97 12.22
C ILE A 56 22.31 7.40 12.39
N SER A 57 21.41 7.85 11.50
CA SER A 57 20.86 9.21 11.58
C SER A 57 20.00 9.41 12.83
N THR A 58 19.13 8.46 13.12
CA THR A 58 18.26 8.47 14.32
C THR A 58 19.07 8.26 15.60
N ASP A 59 20.12 7.45 15.55
CA ASP A 59 21.05 7.27 16.67
C ASP A 59 21.81 8.57 17.02
N ALA A 60 22.28 9.31 16.00
CA ALA A 60 22.93 10.60 16.23
C ALA A 60 22.00 11.60 16.93
N ILE A 61 20.72 11.68 16.48
CA ILE A 61 19.69 12.50 17.12
C ILE A 61 19.42 12.04 18.55
N SER A 62 19.28 10.73 18.76
CA SER A 62 19.04 10.13 20.08
C SER A 62 20.13 10.47 21.08
N ARG A 63 21.40 10.33 20.67
CA ARG A 63 22.57 10.69 21.50
C ARG A 63 22.60 12.18 21.79
N TYR A 64 22.41 13.02 20.79
CA TYR A 64 22.35 14.47 20.97
C TYR A 64 21.26 14.87 21.98
N LYS A 65 20.06 14.34 21.87
CA LYS A 65 18.96 14.64 22.79
C LYS A 65 19.24 14.16 24.21
N ARG A 66 19.86 12.98 24.39
CA ARG A 66 20.31 12.51 25.72
C ARG A 66 21.34 13.46 26.34
N MET A 67 22.32 13.92 25.55
CA MET A 67 23.31 14.89 25.99
C MET A 67 22.68 16.24 26.37
N ARG A 68 21.55 16.58 25.76
CA ARG A 68 20.73 17.78 26.10
C ARG A 68 19.79 17.56 27.28
N GLY A 69 19.85 16.43 27.96
CA GLY A 69 19.07 16.15 29.16
C GLY A 69 17.68 15.56 28.93
N PHE A 70 17.31 15.20 27.70
CA PHE A 70 16.04 14.56 27.43
C PHE A 70 16.01 13.10 27.92
N ASN A 71 14.82 12.64 28.32
CA ASN A 71 14.52 11.23 28.50
C ASN A 71 14.12 10.64 27.14
N VAL A 72 15.06 9.93 26.50
CA VAL A 72 14.89 9.47 25.11
C VAL A 72 14.46 8.02 25.09
N LEU A 73 13.31 7.75 24.45
CA LEU A 73 12.89 6.42 24.06
C LEU A 73 13.29 6.17 22.61
N HIS A 74 14.20 5.22 22.39
CA HIS A 74 14.66 4.78 21.07
C HIS A 74 14.58 3.24 21.02
N PRO A 75 13.38 2.67 20.71
CA PRO A 75 13.17 1.23 20.68
C PRO A 75 13.65 0.62 19.39
N MET A 76 13.82 -0.71 19.39
CA MET A 76 14.04 -1.55 18.23
C MET A 76 13.12 -2.77 18.29
N GLY A 77 12.89 -3.42 17.16
CA GLY A 77 12.06 -4.60 17.07
C GLY A 77 12.21 -5.32 15.73
N TRP A 78 11.34 -6.32 15.54
CA TRP A 78 11.37 -7.21 14.40
C TRP A 78 9.98 -7.31 13.80
N ASP A 79 9.86 -6.95 12.53
CA ASP A 79 8.66 -7.21 11.75
C ASP A 79 8.73 -8.65 11.24
N ALA A 80 8.31 -9.57 12.10
CA ALA A 80 8.69 -10.97 12.00
C ALA A 80 7.67 -11.86 11.26
N PHE A 81 6.48 -11.33 10.95
CA PHE A 81 5.55 -12.00 10.03
C PHE A 81 5.93 -11.72 8.59
N GLY A 82 5.63 -12.64 7.68
CA GLY A 82 5.71 -12.36 6.26
C GLY A 82 5.94 -13.57 5.37
N LEU A 83 5.56 -13.41 4.12
CA LEU A 83 5.66 -14.40 3.06
C LEU A 83 7.08 -14.99 2.87
N PRO A 84 8.19 -14.23 3.04
CA PRO A 84 9.53 -14.80 2.92
C PRO A 84 9.83 -15.93 3.89
N ALA A 85 9.40 -15.81 5.15
CA ALA A 85 9.62 -16.86 6.15
C ALA A 85 8.75 -18.10 5.86
N GLU A 86 7.52 -17.89 5.38
CA GLU A 86 6.60 -18.98 5.01
C GLU A 86 7.10 -19.72 3.77
N GLN A 87 7.57 -18.99 2.76
CA GLN A 87 8.13 -19.59 1.54
C GLN A 87 9.39 -20.42 1.85
N HIS A 88 10.28 -19.88 2.67
CA HIS A 88 11.46 -20.63 3.14
C HIS A 88 11.08 -21.90 3.89
N ALA A 89 10.01 -21.88 4.67
CA ALA A 89 9.49 -23.05 5.36
C ALA A 89 9.00 -24.13 4.38
N ILE A 90 8.32 -23.73 3.32
CA ILE A 90 7.85 -24.65 2.26
C ILE A 90 9.06 -25.30 1.56
N GLU A 91 10.08 -24.52 1.22
CA GLU A 91 11.27 -24.98 0.49
C GLU A 91 12.17 -25.89 1.31
N THR A 92 12.28 -25.64 2.62
CA THR A 92 13.25 -26.33 3.49
C THR A 92 12.62 -27.32 4.45
N GLY A 93 11.30 -27.32 4.62
CA GLY A 93 10.60 -28.08 5.64
C GLY A 93 10.86 -27.59 7.08
N THR A 94 11.47 -26.39 7.24
CA THR A 94 11.78 -25.79 8.55
C THR A 94 10.61 -24.91 9.00
N HIS A 95 10.19 -25.05 10.27
CA HIS A 95 9.10 -24.22 10.79
C HIS A 95 9.47 -22.72 10.72
N PRO A 96 8.58 -21.81 10.25
CA PRO A 96 8.88 -20.38 10.10
C PRO A 96 9.43 -19.73 11.37
N ARG A 97 8.92 -20.11 12.54
CA ARG A 97 9.39 -19.61 13.84
C ARG A 97 10.89 -19.83 14.05
N ASP A 98 11.40 -21.01 13.69
CA ASP A 98 12.80 -21.36 13.97
C ASP A 98 13.75 -20.53 13.09
N THR A 99 13.43 -20.41 11.81
CA THR A 99 14.16 -19.57 10.88
C THR A 99 14.11 -18.10 11.29
N THR A 100 12.93 -17.59 11.60
CA THR A 100 12.73 -16.20 12.03
C THR A 100 13.52 -15.90 13.31
N GLN A 101 13.47 -16.78 14.31
CA GLN A 101 14.23 -16.58 15.56
C GLN A 101 15.73 -16.55 15.32
N LYS A 102 16.26 -17.46 14.49
CA LYS A 102 17.67 -17.46 14.11
C LYS A 102 18.09 -16.16 13.42
N ASN A 103 17.26 -15.67 12.53
CA ASN A 103 17.52 -14.41 11.84
C ASN A 103 17.48 -13.22 12.82
N ILE A 104 16.48 -13.15 13.69
CA ILE A 104 16.38 -12.13 14.75
C ILE A 104 17.65 -12.09 15.60
N ASP A 105 18.14 -13.24 16.03
CA ASP A 105 19.35 -13.33 16.86
C ASP A 105 20.58 -12.80 16.12
N ASN A 106 20.69 -13.06 14.82
CA ASN A 106 21.77 -12.52 13.99
C ASN A 106 21.64 -11.01 13.76
N TYR A 107 20.43 -10.53 13.45
CA TYR A 107 20.16 -9.08 13.29
C TYR A 107 20.46 -8.33 14.58
N ARG A 108 20.01 -8.85 15.74
CA ARG A 108 20.30 -8.28 17.06
C ARG A 108 21.79 -8.19 17.32
N ARG A 109 22.54 -9.25 17.02
CA ARG A 109 24.00 -9.28 17.16
C ARG A 109 24.67 -8.22 16.28
N GLN A 110 24.23 -8.09 15.01
CA GLN A 110 24.76 -7.10 14.08
C GLN A 110 24.45 -5.67 14.52
N LEU A 111 23.21 -5.36 14.93
CA LEU A 111 22.84 -4.04 15.42
C LEU A 111 23.60 -3.65 16.69
N ARG A 112 23.81 -4.60 17.60
CA ARG A 112 24.64 -4.38 18.79
C ARG A 112 26.10 -4.10 18.43
N SER A 113 26.65 -4.78 17.43
CA SER A 113 28.02 -4.54 16.99
C SER A 113 28.24 -3.17 16.34
N LEU A 114 27.18 -2.54 15.83
CA LEU A 114 27.21 -1.16 15.35
C LEU A 114 27.21 -0.14 16.50
N GLY A 115 26.96 -0.57 17.72
CA GLY A 115 26.99 0.28 18.91
C GLY A 115 25.86 1.32 18.96
N LEU A 116 24.72 1.07 18.31
CA LEU A 116 23.57 1.98 18.29
C LEU A 116 22.92 2.08 19.67
N SER A 117 22.38 3.25 19.98
CA SER A 117 21.85 3.59 21.32
C SER A 117 20.38 3.21 21.50
N TYR A 118 20.04 1.99 21.14
CA TYR A 118 18.68 1.46 21.34
C TYR A 118 18.42 1.09 22.79
N ASP A 119 17.19 1.27 23.24
CA ASP A 119 16.68 0.72 24.47
C ASP A 119 16.26 -0.75 24.29
N TRP A 120 17.19 -1.66 24.46
CA TRP A 120 16.96 -3.09 24.30
C TRP A 120 15.96 -3.69 25.31
N SER A 121 15.64 -2.98 26.40
CA SER A 121 14.57 -3.39 27.30
C SER A 121 13.17 -3.23 26.71
N ARG A 122 13.07 -2.51 25.60
CA ARG A 122 11.85 -2.25 24.85
C ARG A 122 11.86 -2.93 23.47
N GLU A 123 12.67 -3.98 23.33
CA GLU A 123 12.68 -4.81 22.12
C GLU A 123 11.32 -5.46 21.88
N ILE A 124 10.85 -5.42 20.64
CA ILE A 124 9.53 -5.93 20.22
C ILE A 124 9.73 -6.98 19.12
N ASP A 125 9.00 -8.09 19.25
CA ASP A 125 8.80 -9.08 18.19
C ASP A 125 7.31 -9.14 17.86
N THR A 126 6.96 -8.86 16.61
CA THR A 126 5.55 -8.82 16.18
C THR A 126 4.90 -10.21 16.20
N THR A 127 5.68 -11.29 16.27
CA THR A 127 5.17 -12.67 16.40
C THR A 127 5.03 -13.12 17.86
N ASP A 128 5.52 -12.36 18.85
CA ASP A 128 5.31 -12.69 20.25
C ASP A 128 3.81 -12.69 20.58
N PRO A 129 3.25 -13.76 21.15
CA PRO A 129 1.85 -13.82 21.55
C PRO A 129 1.39 -12.64 22.42
N LYS A 130 2.30 -12.09 23.25
CA LYS A 130 2.01 -10.89 24.05
C LYS A 130 1.81 -9.64 23.21
N TYR A 131 2.44 -9.59 22.04
CA TYR A 131 2.26 -8.48 21.07
C TYR A 131 1.06 -8.75 20.15
N VAL A 132 0.96 -9.95 19.59
CA VAL A 132 -0.11 -10.36 18.67
C VAL A 132 -1.50 -10.10 19.23
N LYS A 133 -1.71 -10.32 20.54
CA LYS A 133 -3.00 -10.05 21.19
C LYS A 133 -3.47 -8.60 20.99
N TRP A 134 -2.55 -7.64 20.89
CA TRP A 134 -2.90 -6.24 20.68
C TRP A 134 -3.29 -5.96 19.24
N THR A 135 -2.63 -6.60 18.28
CA THR A 135 -3.03 -6.56 16.87
C THR A 135 -4.43 -7.14 16.70
N GLN A 136 -4.72 -8.28 17.33
CA GLN A 136 -6.04 -8.89 17.31
C GLN A 136 -7.09 -8.02 18.04
N TRP A 137 -6.73 -7.39 19.14
CA TRP A 137 -7.61 -6.47 19.85
C TRP A 137 -7.96 -5.24 18.99
N ILE A 138 -6.99 -4.66 18.29
CA ILE A 138 -7.24 -3.55 17.36
C ILE A 138 -8.19 -4.01 16.25
N PHE A 139 -7.96 -5.19 15.67
CA PHE A 139 -8.85 -5.74 14.66
C PHE A 139 -10.30 -5.89 15.17
N THR A 140 -10.49 -6.43 16.37
CA THR A 140 -11.84 -6.55 16.97
C THR A 140 -12.49 -5.19 17.17
N LYS A 141 -11.71 -4.16 17.57
CA LYS A 141 -12.22 -2.79 17.68
C LYS A 141 -12.61 -2.16 16.34
N LEU A 142 -11.88 -2.48 15.27
CA LEU A 142 -12.26 -2.08 13.92
C LEU A 142 -13.55 -2.79 13.47
N TYR A 143 -13.67 -4.08 13.76
CA TYR A 143 -14.86 -4.86 13.45
C TYR A 143 -16.11 -4.33 14.20
N GLU A 144 -16.00 -4.08 15.51
CA GLU A 144 -17.07 -3.50 16.34
C GLU A 144 -17.58 -2.15 15.80
N ARG A 145 -16.72 -1.40 15.09
CA ARG A 145 -17.05 -0.11 14.47
C ARG A 145 -17.50 -0.22 13.00
N GLY A 146 -17.62 -1.43 12.47
CA GLY A 146 -17.95 -1.65 11.05
C GLY A 146 -16.86 -1.23 10.08
N LEU A 147 -15.61 -1.03 10.57
CA LEU A 147 -14.44 -0.65 9.77
C LEU A 147 -13.70 -1.87 9.23
N ALA A 148 -13.87 -3.05 9.83
CA ALA A 148 -13.46 -4.33 9.28
C ALA A 148 -14.72 -5.13 8.89
N TYR A 149 -14.73 -5.74 7.72
CA TYR A 149 -15.85 -6.50 7.18
C TYR A 149 -15.37 -7.56 6.20
N GLU A 150 -16.17 -8.59 5.96
CA GLU A 150 -15.90 -9.57 4.92
C GLU A 150 -16.60 -9.21 3.62
N ALA A 151 -15.91 -9.41 2.51
CA ALA A 151 -16.47 -9.27 1.18
C ALA A 151 -15.81 -10.26 0.21
N GLU A 152 -16.54 -10.62 -0.84
CA GLU A 152 -15.96 -11.32 -1.98
C GLU A 152 -15.38 -10.28 -2.94
N VAL A 153 -14.07 -10.31 -3.11
CA VAL A 153 -13.33 -9.33 -3.92
C VAL A 153 -12.38 -10.05 -4.87
N PRO A 154 -12.14 -9.50 -6.08
CA PRO A 154 -11.16 -10.06 -6.99
C PRO A 154 -9.74 -9.92 -6.42
N VAL A 155 -9.05 -11.04 -6.27
CA VAL A 155 -7.67 -11.11 -5.77
C VAL A 155 -6.72 -11.67 -6.81
N ASN A 156 -5.44 -11.38 -6.66
CA ASN A 156 -4.38 -11.92 -7.50
C ASN A 156 -3.88 -13.25 -6.89
N TRP A 157 -4.45 -14.35 -7.30
CA TRP A 157 -4.10 -15.69 -6.83
C TRP A 157 -2.92 -16.27 -7.60
N CYS A 158 -1.89 -16.70 -6.89
CA CYS A 158 -0.77 -17.43 -7.48
C CYS A 158 -0.83 -18.92 -7.08
N PRO A 159 -1.28 -19.82 -7.97
CA PRO A 159 -1.40 -21.26 -7.65
C PRO A 159 -0.07 -21.90 -7.24
N ALA A 160 1.04 -21.48 -7.87
CA ALA A 160 2.36 -22.04 -7.60
C ALA A 160 2.89 -21.67 -6.20
N LEU A 161 2.57 -20.46 -5.71
CA LEU A 161 2.93 -20.02 -4.36
C LEU A 161 1.86 -20.34 -3.32
N GLY A 162 0.66 -20.74 -3.75
CA GLY A 162 -0.47 -21.05 -2.86
C GLY A 162 -0.98 -19.86 -2.06
N THR A 163 -0.86 -18.62 -2.60
CA THR A 163 -1.18 -17.41 -1.86
C THR A 163 -1.75 -16.31 -2.76
N VAL A 164 -2.38 -15.32 -2.11
CA VAL A 164 -2.80 -14.05 -2.73
C VAL A 164 -1.64 -13.07 -2.70
N LEU A 165 -1.44 -12.35 -3.82
CA LEU A 165 -0.38 -11.36 -3.99
C LEU A 165 -0.96 -9.96 -4.08
N ALA A 166 -0.26 -9.00 -3.49
CA ALA A 166 -0.55 -7.57 -3.67
C ALA A 166 -0.21 -7.14 -5.11
N ASN A 167 -0.77 -6.00 -5.55
CA ASN A 167 -0.51 -5.50 -6.90
C ASN A 167 0.98 -5.19 -7.13
N GLU A 168 1.68 -4.77 -6.07
CA GLU A 168 3.11 -4.45 -6.07
C GLU A 168 4.01 -5.67 -6.25
N GLU A 169 3.49 -6.88 -5.97
CA GLU A 169 4.19 -8.15 -6.11
C GLU A 169 4.00 -8.79 -7.51
N LEU A 170 3.39 -8.04 -8.43
CA LEU A 170 3.16 -8.47 -9.82
C LEU A 170 4.07 -7.72 -10.80
N ILE A 171 4.76 -8.48 -11.64
CA ILE A 171 5.55 -7.97 -12.75
C ILE A 171 5.09 -8.65 -14.04
N GLY A 172 4.46 -7.90 -14.94
CA GLY A 172 3.98 -8.43 -16.22
C GLY A 172 2.97 -9.59 -16.08
N GLY A 173 2.07 -9.54 -15.07
CA GLY A 173 1.07 -10.59 -14.81
C GLY A 173 1.62 -11.86 -14.15
N LYS A 174 2.87 -11.80 -13.66
CA LYS A 174 3.53 -12.90 -12.95
C LYS A 174 3.96 -12.45 -11.56
N SER A 175 4.12 -13.39 -10.66
CA SER A 175 4.67 -13.12 -9.34
C SER A 175 6.11 -12.61 -9.45
N GLU A 176 6.47 -11.57 -8.68
CA GLU A 176 7.85 -11.08 -8.56
C GLU A 176 8.78 -12.23 -8.13
N ARG A 177 8.31 -13.06 -7.20
CA ARG A 177 9.02 -14.26 -6.76
C ARG A 177 8.71 -15.43 -7.67
N GLY A 178 9.73 -15.99 -8.28
CA GLY A 178 9.68 -17.20 -9.10
C GLY A 178 9.05 -17.02 -10.48
N GLY A 179 8.52 -15.84 -10.84
CA GLY A 179 7.96 -15.57 -12.17
C GLY A 179 6.74 -16.41 -12.52
N HIS A 180 5.95 -16.86 -11.54
CA HIS A 180 4.82 -17.75 -11.75
C HIS A 180 3.59 -17.02 -12.28
N PRO A 181 2.78 -17.65 -13.15
CA PRO A 181 1.51 -17.09 -13.60
C PRO A 181 0.57 -16.78 -12.41
N VAL A 182 -0.09 -15.63 -12.51
CA VAL A 182 -1.07 -15.19 -11.51
C VAL A 182 -2.43 -15.07 -12.20
N VAL A 183 -3.47 -15.55 -11.54
CA VAL A 183 -4.85 -15.48 -12.03
C VAL A 183 -5.68 -14.57 -11.12
N ARG A 184 -6.53 -13.75 -11.73
CA ARG A 184 -7.48 -12.95 -10.98
C ARG A 184 -8.75 -13.75 -10.74
N MET A 185 -9.13 -13.90 -9.47
CA MET A 185 -10.33 -14.65 -9.10
C MET A 185 -11.03 -14.03 -7.89
N PRO A 186 -12.36 -14.14 -7.80
CA PRO A 186 -13.09 -13.70 -6.62
C PRO A 186 -12.73 -14.60 -5.42
N MET A 187 -12.50 -13.98 -4.26
CA MET A 187 -12.23 -14.70 -3.02
C MET A 187 -12.78 -13.91 -1.84
N ARG A 188 -13.38 -14.61 -0.89
CA ARG A 188 -13.82 -14.00 0.36
C ARG A 188 -12.62 -13.55 1.19
N GLN A 189 -12.59 -12.27 1.51
CA GLN A 189 -11.47 -11.62 2.19
C GLN A 189 -11.99 -10.70 3.31
N TRP A 190 -11.16 -10.52 4.33
CA TRP A 190 -11.31 -9.42 5.26
C TRP A 190 -10.89 -8.11 4.61
N MET A 191 -11.76 -7.12 4.71
CA MET A 191 -11.54 -5.78 4.17
C MET A 191 -11.53 -4.74 5.29
N LEU A 192 -10.73 -3.70 5.12
CA LEU A 192 -10.71 -2.53 5.99
C LEU A 192 -11.22 -1.30 5.22
N ARG A 193 -12.11 -0.52 5.84
CA ARG A 193 -12.61 0.75 5.26
C ARG A 193 -11.59 1.86 5.44
N ILE A 194 -10.45 1.76 4.80
CA ILE A 194 -9.33 2.73 4.96
C ILE A 194 -9.73 4.14 4.54
N THR A 195 -10.61 4.30 3.55
CA THR A 195 -11.10 5.60 3.07
C THR A 195 -12.01 6.33 4.06
N HIS A 196 -12.51 5.64 5.11
CA HIS A 196 -13.34 6.26 6.14
C HIS A 196 -12.64 7.42 6.86
N TYR A 197 -11.34 7.39 6.95
CA TYR A 197 -10.52 8.41 7.61
C TYR A 197 -9.82 9.37 6.61
N ALA A 198 -10.10 9.30 5.32
CA ALA A 198 -9.39 10.08 4.31
C ALA A 198 -9.45 11.59 4.58
N GLU A 199 -10.65 12.15 4.83
CA GLU A 199 -10.83 13.57 5.16
C GLU A 199 -10.11 13.96 6.45
N ARG A 200 -10.26 13.13 7.49
CA ARG A 200 -9.62 13.40 8.78
C ARG A 200 -8.10 13.37 8.68
N LEU A 201 -7.53 12.43 7.89
CA LEU A 201 -6.09 12.38 7.67
C LEU A 201 -5.57 13.68 7.01
N LEU A 202 -6.34 14.28 6.10
CA LEU A 202 -5.98 15.59 5.50
C LEU A 202 -6.06 16.73 6.53
N GLU A 203 -7.08 16.73 7.38
CA GLU A 203 -7.26 17.74 8.43
C GLU A 203 -6.14 17.65 9.46
N ASP A 204 -5.85 16.45 9.96
CA ASP A 204 -4.87 16.17 11.01
C ASP A 204 -3.42 16.47 10.56
N LEU A 205 -3.14 16.65 9.25
CA LEU A 205 -1.84 17.13 8.77
C LEU A 205 -1.46 18.51 9.31
N LYS A 206 -2.44 19.31 9.74
CA LYS A 206 -2.22 20.63 10.34
C LYS A 206 -1.69 20.54 11.79
N GLU A 207 -1.82 19.40 12.42
CA GLU A 207 -1.41 19.15 13.81
C GLU A 207 0.03 18.64 13.93
N VAL A 208 0.67 18.30 12.79
CA VAL A 208 2.02 17.75 12.75
C VAL A 208 3.02 18.75 12.16
N ASP A 209 4.19 18.86 12.79
CA ASP A 209 5.31 19.68 12.31
C ASP A 209 6.14 18.86 11.28
N TRP A 210 5.56 18.62 10.12
CA TRP A 210 6.20 17.88 9.04
C TRP A 210 6.72 18.81 7.94
N PRO A 211 7.81 18.44 7.25
CA PRO A 211 8.28 19.19 6.08
C PRO A 211 7.19 19.27 5.01
N ASP A 212 7.04 20.44 4.37
CA ASP A 212 6.01 20.74 3.36
C ASP A 212 5.93 19.66 2.27
N ARG A 213 7.07 19.14 1.81
CA ARG A 213 7.12 18.09 0.80
C ARG A 213 6.41 16.80 1.25
N ILE A 214 6.48 16.48 2.56
CA ILE A 214 5.83 15.28 3.11
C ILE A 214 4.33 15.53 3.24
N VAL A 215 3.94 16.71 3.72
CA VAL A 215 2.53 17.13 3.78
C VAL A 215 1.91 17.05 2.38
N LYS A 216 2.57 17.62 1.37
CA LYS A 216 2.10 17.59 -0.02
C LYS A 216 1.96 16.16 -0.56
N MET A 217 2.95 15.30 -0.31
CA MET A 217 2.87 13.87 -0.71
C MET A 217 1.66 13.16 -0.10
N GLN A 218 1.34 13.41 1.18
CA GLN A 218 0.16 12.85 1.85
C GLN A 218 -1.14 13.38 1.22
N GLN A 219 -1.22 14.67 0.95
CA GLN A 219 -2.38 15.30 0.30
C GLN A 219 -2.62 14.72 -1.10
N GLU A 220 -1.58 14.61 -1.90
CA GLU A 220 -1.66 14.07 -3.26
C GLU A 220 -2.00 12.57 -3.26
N TRP A 221 -1.50 11.80 -2.28
CA TRP A 221 -1.84 10.39 -2.13
C TRP A 221 -3.32 10.17 -1.80
N ILE A 222 -3.89 10.96 -0.88
CA ILE A 222 -5.32 10.90 -0.55
C ILE A 222 -6.15 11.39 -1.73
N GLY A 223 -5.66 12.42 -2.45
CA GLY A 223 -6.23 12.85 -3.72
C GLY A 223 -7.65 13.36 -3.61
N ARG A 224 -7.97 14.18 -2.57
CA ARG A 224 -9.29 14.81 -2.47
C ARG A 224 -9.58 15.60 -3.73
N SER A 225 -10.72 15.33 -4.35
CA SER A 225 -11.15 15.99 -5.56
C SER A 225 -12.62 16.40 -5.42
N GLU A 226 -12.95 17.61 -5.86
CA GLU A 226 -14.30 18.15 -5.86
C GLU A 226 -14.78 18.30 -7.31
N GLY A 227 -16.01 17.89 -7.57
CA GLY A 227 -16.57 17.92 -8.91
C GLY A 227 -18.06 17.62 -8.92
N ALA A 228 -18.59 17.38 -10.10
CA ALA A 228 -19.98 17.05 -10.33
C ALA A 228 -20.16 15.63 -10.86
N ARG A 229 -21.24 14.98 -10.45
CA ARG A 229 -21.76 13.79 -11.12
C ARG A 229 -22.71 14.24 -12.22
N VAL A 230 -22.55 13.66 -13.38
CA VAL A 230 -23.36 13.96 -14.55
C VAL A 230 -23.83 12.66 -15.18
N GLU A 231 -25.11 12.61 -15.47
CA GLU A 231 -25.77 11.48 -16.11
C GLU A 231 -25.92 11.71 -17.61
N PHE A 232 -25.46 10.77 -18.41
CA PHE A 232 -25.61 10.74 -19.86
C PHE A 232 -26.59 9.61 -20.21
N PRO A 233 -27.83 9.91 -20.64
CA PRO A 233 -28.77 8.90 -21.10
C PRO A 233 -28.19 8.11 -22.28
N VAL A 234 -28.42 6.80 -22.30
CA VAL A 234 -28.03 5.97 -23.45
C VAL A 234 -29.14 6.01 -24.49
N VAL A 235 -28.79 6.41 -25.71
CA VAL A 235 -29.73 6.55 -26.82
C VAL A 235 -30.31 5.16 -27.17
N ASP A 236 -31.64 5.12 -27.39
CA ASP A 236 -32.42 3.91 -27.73
C ASP A 236 -32.31 2.78 -26.67
N ARG A 237 -32.06 3.14 -25.41
CA ARG A 237 -32.00 2.22 -24.27
C ARG A 237 -32.73 2.87 -23.07
N ASP A 238 -34.04 2.67 -23.00
CA ASP A 238 -34.86 3.27 -21.95
C ASP A 238 -34.37 2.93 -20.54
N GLY A 239 -34.09 3.96 -19.76
CA GLY A 239 -33.67 3.87 -18.36
C GLY A 239 -32.21 3.54 -18.13
N GLU A 240 -31.41 3.31 -19.16
CA GLU A 240 -29.97 3.14 -18.99
C GLU A 240 -29.24 4.50 -19.07
N VAL A 241 -28.43 4.81 -18.06
CA VAL A 241 -27.66 6.04 -17.96
C VAL A 241 -26.20 5.74 -17.65
N ILE A 242 -25.29 6.52 -18.20
CA ILE A 242 -23.87 6.51 -17.85
C ILE A 242 -23.64 7.66 -16.87
N GLU A 243 -23.34 7.35 -15.62
CA GLU A 243 -22.93 8.35 -14.65
C GLU A 243 -21.41 8.54 -14.73
N ILE A 244 -20.97 9.79 -14.85
CA ILE A 244 -19.57 10.17 -14.74
C ILE A 244 -19.34 11.09 -13.55
N PHE A 245 -18.10 11.14 -13.05
CA PHE A 245 -17.62 12.18 -12.16
C PHE A 245 -16.61 13.05 -12.92
N THR A 246 -16.81 14.38 -12.90
CA THR A 246 -15.87 15.31 -13.52
C THR A 246 -15.56 16.49 -12.62
N THR A 247 -14.28 16.87 -12.54
CA THR A 247 -13.82 18.11 -11.91
C THR A 247 -13.94 19.33 -12.85
N ARG A 248 -14.28 19.08 -14.13
CA ARG A 248 -14.36 20.07 -15.20
C ARG A 248 -15.74 20.04 -15.86
N SER A 249 -16.80 20.30 -15.07
CA SER A 249 -18.16 20.39 -15.58
C SER A 249 -18.36 21.51 -16.62
N ASP A 250 -17.48 22.50 -16.62
CA ASP A 250 -17.39 23.57 -17.63
C ASP A 250 -17.10 23.05 -19.05
N THR A 251 -16.47 21.87 -19.17
CA THR A 251 -16.11 21.29 -20.46
C THR A 251 -17.17 20.34 -21.06
N LEU A 252 -18.31 20.14 -20.41
CA LEU A 252 -19.37 19.24 -20.86
C LEU A 252 -19.84 19.50 -22.30
N PHE A 253 -19.90 20.76 -22.71
CA PHE A 253 -20.27 21.17 -24.07
C PHE A 253 -19.31 20.65 -25.15
N GLY A 254 -18.07 20.37 -24.79
CA GLY A 254 -17.04 19.86 -25.68
C GLY A 254 -16.85 18.34 -25.62
N ALA A 255 -17.72 17.62 -24.91
CA ALA A 255 -17.62 16.15 -24.86
C ALA A 255 -17.97 15.53 -26.21
N THR A 256 -17.03 14.78 -26.78
CA THR A 256 -17.14 14.21 -28.13
C THR A 256 -17.34 12.69 -28.12
N TYR A 257 -17.02 12.00 -27.05
CA TYR A 257 -17.30 10.58 -26.83
C TYR A 257 -17.26 10.21 -25.37
N MET A 258 -17.91 9.09 -25.04
CA MET A 258 -17.89 8.47 -23.72
C MET A 258 -16.96 7.26 -23.74
N VAL A 259 -16.30 7.01 -22.62
CA VAL A 259 -15.46 5.82 -22.46
C VAL A 259 -15.84 5.10 -21.16
N LEU A 260 -16.15 3.81 -21.28
CA LEU A 260 -16.40 2.93 -20.12
C LEU A 260 -15.18 2.05 -19.86
N ALA A 261 -14.97 1.67 -18.63
CA ALA A 261 -14.11 0.56 -18.29
C ALA A 261 -14.62 -0.72 -18.97
N PRO A 262 -13.75 -1.58 -19.52
CA PRO A 262 -14.20 -2.81 -20.18
C PRO A 262 -15.05 -3.72 -19.28
N GLU A 263 -14.81 -3.72 -17.98
CA GLU A 263 -15.54 -4.47 -16.96
C GLU A 263 -16.78 -3.75 -16.42
N HIS A 264 -17.15 -2.58 -16.95
CA HIS A 264 -18.32 -1.83 -16.48
C HIS A 264 -19.62 -2.60 -16.76
N PRO A 265 -20.57 -2.69 -15.81
CA PRO A 265 -21.80 -3.51 -15.97
C PRO A 265 -22.67 -3.14 -17.17
N LEU A 266 -22.65 -1.89 -17.61
CA LEU A 266 -23.39 -1.43 -18.78
C LEU A 266 -22.86 -2.00 -20.08
N VAL A 267 -21.57 -2.33 -20.21
CA VAL A 267 -20.97 -2.80 -21.46
C VAL A 267 -21.73 -3.99 -22.04
N ALA A 268 -22.01 -5.00 -21.21
CA ALA A 268 -22.74 -6.18 -21.66
C ALA A 268 -24.20 -5.87 -22.05
N LYS A 269 -24.82 -4.84 -21.46
CA LYS A 269 -26.22 -4.49 -21.68
C LYS A 269 -26.47 -3.65 -22.93
N ILE A 270 -25.56 -2.69 -23.21
CA ILE A 270 -25.79 -1.66 -24.23
C ILE A 270 -24.99 -1.87 -25.51
N SER A 271 -24.03 -2.80 -25.55
CA SER A 271 -23.29 -3.12 -26.79
C SER A 271 -24.21 -3.64 -27.87
N SER A 272 -24.02 -3.16 -29.11
CA SER A 272 -24.78 -3.68 -30.25
C SER A 272 -24.36 -5.11 -30.62
N ASP A 273 -25.23 -5.83 -31.32
CA ASP A 273 -24.93 -7.20 -31.76
C ASP A 273 -23.74 -7.24 -32.71
N GLU A 274 -23.59 -6.23 -33.57
CA GLU A 274 -22.50 -6.10 -34.53
C GLU A 274 -21.14 -5.86 -33.81
N ALA A 275 -21.11 -5.13 -32.70
CA ALA A 275 -19.91 -4.85 -31.95
C ALA A 275 -19.55 -5.95 -30.95
N ARG A 276 -20.49 -6.83 -30.59
CA ARG A 276 -20.39 -7.81 -29.51
C ARG A 276 -19.09 -8.61 -29.53
N ALA A 277 -18.75 -9.21 -30.68
CA ALA A 277 -17.57 -10.05 -30.78
C ALA A 277 -16.27 -9.29 -30.55
N ALA A 278 -16.16 -8.03 -30.99
CA ALA A 278 -14.99 -7.19 -30.78
C ALA A 278 -14.92 -6.70 -29.32
N VAL A 279 -16.06 -6.38 -28.72
CA VAL A 279 -16.18 -5.99 -27.31
C VAL A 279 -15.74 -7.12 -26.39
N ASP A 280 -16.28 -8.33 -26.59
CA ASP A 280 -15.96 -9.50 -25.75
C ASP A 280 -14.44 -9.84 -25.84
N ALA A 281 -13.87 -9.81 -27.04
CA ALA A 281 -12.44 -10.04 -27.23
C ALA A 281 -11.58 -8.98 -26.51
N TYR A 282 -12.00 -7.71 -26.51
CA TYR A 282 -11.30 -6.62 -25.84
C TYR A 282 -11.41 -6.73 -24.30
N VAL A 283 -12.58 -7.07 -23.79
CA VAL A 283 -12.82 -7.33 -22.36
C VAL A 283 -11.92 -8.46 -21.85
N ASP A 284 -11.87 -9.59 -22.59
CA ASP A 284 -11.02 -10.73 -22.26
C ASP A 284 -9.52 -10.39 -22.29
N ALA A 285 -9.09 -9.61 -23.25
CA ALA A 285 -7.69 -9.17 -23.35
C ALA A 285 -7.32 -8.24 -22.19
N THR A 286 -8.23 -7.32 -21.82
CA THR A 286 -8.01 -6.36 -20.75
C THR A 286 -8.04 -7.03 -19.37
N ALA A 287 -8.87 -8.04 -19.15
CA ALA A 287 -8.94 -8.79 -17.89
C ALA A 287 -7.60 -9.44 -17.48
N ARG A 288 -6.68 -9.60 -18.45
CA ARG A 288 -5.33 -10.15 -18.21
C ARG A 288 -4.29 -9.09 -17.86
N LYS A 289 -4.63 -7.79 -17.99
CA LYS A 289 -3.75 -6.66 -17.67
C LYS A 289 -3.93 -6.24 -16.23
N SER A 290 -2.85 -5.88 -15.55
CA SER A 290 -2.94 -5.23 -14.24
C SER A 290 -3.40 -3.77 -14.36
N GLU A 291 -4.08 -3.23 -13.34
CA GLU A 291 -4.47 -1.81 -13.34
C GLU A 291 -3.26 -0.88 -13.51
N ARG A 292 -2.12 -1.24 -12.91
CA ARG A 292 -0.87 -0.48 -13.06
C ARG A 292 -0.36 -0.46 -14.49
N SER A 293 -0.42 -1.59 -15.23
CA SER A 293 -0.02 -1.61 -16.64
C SER A 293 -1.00 -0.83 -17.53
N ARG A 294 -2.28 -0.82 -17.18
CA ARG A 294 -3.31 -0.05 -17.89
C ARG A 294 -3.15 1.47 -17.76
N GLN A 295 -2.51 1.92 -16.66
CA GLN A 295 -2.24 3.35 -16.38
C GLN A 295 -0.81 3.78 -16.73
N ALA A 296 0.05 2.88 -17.22
CA ALA A 296 1.43 3.21 -17.53
C ALA A 296 1.51 4.31 -18.60
N GLU A 297 2.34 5.33 -18.34
CA GLU A 297 2.64 6.37 -19.31
C GLU A 297 3.50 5.79 -20.44
N GLY A 298 3.15 6.14 -21.68
CA GLY A 298 3.92 5.73 -22.87
C GLY A 298 3.39 4.49 -23.61
N GLU A 299 2.36 3.80 -23.08
CA GLU A 299 1.65 2.78 -23.87
C GLU A 299 0.60 3.42 -24.80
N GLU A 300 0.43 2.82 -25.97
CA GLU A 300 -0.59 3.22 -26.94
C GLU A 300 -1.98 3.05 -26.33
N LYS A 301 -2.79 4.11 -26.36
CA LYS A 301 -4.16 4.06 -25.87
C LYS A 301 -5.03 3.35 -26.90
N THR A 302 -5.64 2.24 -26.48
CA THR A 302 -6.52 1.44 -27.33
C THR A 302 -7.95 1.49 -26.83
N GLY A 303 -8.91 1.19 -27.70
CA GLY A 303 -10.32 1.15 -27.37
C GLY A 303 -11.15 0.52 -28.46
N VAL A 304 -12.37 0.13 -28.11
CA VAL A 304 -13.35 -0.47 -29.04
C VAL A 304 -14.68 0.29 -28.93
N PHE A 305 -15.25 0.68 -30.06
CA PHE A 305 -16.60 1.24 -30.13
C PHE A 305 -17.62 0.14 -29.84
N ILE A 306 -18.58 0.42 -28.96
CA ILE A 306 -19.56 -0.60 -28.54
C ILE A 306 -20.85 -0.62 -29.35
N GLY A 307 -20.96 0.24 -30.38
CA GLY A 307 -22.15 0.32 -31.24
C GLY A 307 -23.32 1.09 -30.63
N ALA A 308 -23.09 1.85 -29.54
CA ALA A 308 -24.11 2.65 -28.87
C ALA A 308 -23.67 4.11 -28.71
N HIS A 309 -24.62 4.99 -28.45
CA HIS A 309 -24.40 6.42 -28.26
C HIS A 309 -25.02 6.87 -26.93
N ALA A 310 -24.48 7.91 -26.35
CA ALA A 310 -25.05 8.62 -25.20
C ALA A 310 -25.48 10.03 -25.62
N GLU A 311 -26.55 10.54 -25.03
CA GLU A 311 -26.96 11.93 -25.21
C GLU A 311 -26.22 12.82 -24.24
N ASN A 312 -25.59 13.87 -24.76
CA ASN A 312 -24.97 14.89 -23.94
C ASN A 312 -26.05 15.76 -23.29
N PRO A 313 -26.16 15.78 -21.95
CA PRO A 313 -27.28 16.41 -21.27
C PRO A 313 -27.33 17.94 -21.38
N VAL A 314 -26.24 18.59 -21.84
CA VAL A 314 -26.18 20.06 -21.93
C VAL A 314 -26.47 20.59 -23.33
N ASN A 315 -26.32 19.80 -24.39
CA ASN A 315 -26.55 20.24 -25.78
C ASN A 315 -27.41 19.29 -26.62
N GLY A 316 -27.75 18.09 -26.10
CA GLY A 316 -28.56 17.10 -26.80
C GLY A 316 -27.82 16.34 -27.90
N GLU A 317 -26.50 16.50 -28.06
CA GLU A 317 -25.74 15.77 -29.07
C GLU A 317 -25.57 14.30 -28.71
N HIS A 318 -25.71 13.44 -29.71
CA HIS A 318 -25.43 12.00 -29.55
C HIS A 318 -23.94 11.74 -29.75
N ILE A 319 -23.25 11.31 -28.70
CA ILE A 319 -21.82 11.01 -28.72
C ILE A 319 -21.55 9.50 -28.59
N PRO A 320 -20.58 8.95 -29.34
CA PRO A 320 -20.32 7.49 -29.33
C PRO A 320 -19.76 7.02 -28.00
N ILE A 321 -20.09 5.77 -27.63
CA ILE A 321 -19.63 5.11 -26.41
C ILE A 321 -18.56 4.09 -26.79
N TRP A 322 -17.39 4.20 -26.16
CA TRP A 322 -16.24 3.30 -26.32
C TRP A 322 -15.96 2.57 -25.02
N ILE A 323 -15.24 1.45 -25.12
CA ILE A 323 -14.52 0.86 -23.99
C ILE A 323 -13.02 1.03 -24.22
N ALA A 324 -12.29 1.30 -23.14
CA ALA A 324 -10.83 1.43 -23.22
C ALA A 324 -10.18 0.96 -21.90
N ASP A 325 -9.03 0.35 -22.02
CA ASP A 325 -8.33 -0.27 -20.90
C ASP A 325 -7.74 0.73 -19.89
N TYR A 326 -7.50 1.98 -20.29
CA TYR A 326 -7.03 3.03 -19.38
C TYR A 326 -8.12 3.57 -18.43
N VAL A 327 -9.39 3.27 -18.68
CA VAL A 327 -10.49 3.57 -17.74
C VAL A 327 -10.64 2.40 -16.77
N LEU A 328 -10.66 2.71 -15.46
CA LEU A 328 -10.73 1.69 -14.41
C LEU A 328 -12.11 1.70 -13.75
N ALA A 329 -12.72 0.53 -13.60
CA ALA A 329 -13.98 0.40 -12.85
C ALA A 329 -13.81 0.64 -11.33
N SER A 330 -12.59 0.52 -10.83
CA SER A 330 -12.24 0.79 -9.42
C SER A 330 -12.09 2.28 -9.10
N TYR A 331 -12.08 3.17 -10.12
CA TYR A 331 -11.91 4.60 -9.97
C TYR A 331 -13.13 5.38 -10.46
N GLY A 332 -13.65 6.25 -9.59
CA GLY A 332 -14.84 7.05 -9.90
C GLY A 332 -16.07 6.19 -10.16
N THR A 333 -16.72 6.40 -11.31
CA THR A 333 -17.89 5.65 -11.77
C THR A 333 -17.53 4.53 -12.76
N GLY A 334 -16.26 4.37 -13.11
CA GLY A 334 -15.84 3.47 -14.19
C GLY A 334 -16.18 4.00 -15.60
N ALA A 335 -16.56 5.27 -15.70
CA ALA A 335 -16.91 5.96 -16.93
C ALA A 335 -16.32 7.37 -16.97
N ILE A 336 -15.93 7.83 -18.14
CA ILE A 336 -15.44 9.19 -18.37
C ILE A 336 -16.03 9.76 -19.66
N MET A 337 -16.12 11.10 -19.72
CA MET A 337 -16.28 11.82 -20.99
C MET A 337 -14.91 12.22 -21.52
N ALA A 338 -14.77 12.28 -22.82
CA ALA A 338 -13.57 12.78 -23.47
C ALA A 338 -13.84 14.15 -24.14
N VAL A 339 -12.94 15.08 -23.87
CA VAL A 339 -12.93 16.44 -24.42
C VAL A 339 -11.55 16.63 -25.01
N PRO A 340 -11.38 16.42 -26.36
CA PRO A 340 -10.11 16.54 -27.05
C PRO A 340 -9.49 17.93 -27.02
#